data_7ed1130921800eb8cef7fa3dede33ef1
#
_entry.id   7ed1130921800eb8cef7fa3dede33ef1
#
_cell.length_a   1.000
_cell.length_b   1.000
_cell.length_c   1.000
_cell.angle_alpha   90.00
_cell.angle_beta   90.00
_cell.angle_gamma   90.00
#
_symmetry.space_group_name_H-M   'P 1'
#
loop_
_entity.id
_entity.type
_entity.pdbx_description
1 polymer ?
#
loop_
_entity_poly.entity_id
_entity_poly.type
_entity_poly.pdbx_seq_one_letter_code
_entity_poly.pdbx_strand_id
1 'polypeptide(L)'
;MNNWNKHISSFGLGNYLGYDLPAGQKGLIPDGTYYDKRLNYRWNGSSTISNAIGQGEVLTTPIQLANFTAAIANRGFFYTPHIVKKIDSTFIDNPKYTTLKRTTINKEHFTPIVEAMHEVFRTGTGKYSQVKGIEICGKTGTAENFIIIEGKKKQLDDHSILVAFAPKDNPKIALAVFVENGGYGSTIAAPITSLLIEKYINGKISKRNKHRELNMINKSLQDIYDIQYPKPQELASGTK
;
A
#
# COMPACT_ATOMS: atom_id res chain seq x y z
N MET A 1 -9.78 13.56 15.66
CA MET A 1 -9.01 12.29 15.65
C MET A 1 -9.93 11.06 15.74
N ASN A 2 -10.81 10.90 16.74
CA ASN A 2 -11.62 9.68 16.92
C ASN A 2 -12.55 9.36 15.74
N ASN A 3 -13.22 10.35 15.15
CA ASN A 3 -14.04 10.13 13.95
C ASN A 3 -13.19 9.67 12.75
N TRP A 4 -12.02 10.27 12.55
CA TRP A 4 -11.08 9.83 11.53
C TRP A 4 -10.65 8.38 11.75
N ASN A 5 -10.20 8.03 12.97
CA ASN A 5 -9.84 6.66 13.34
C ASN A 5 -10.98 5.68 13.05
N LYS A 6 -12.21 5.99 13.50
CA LYS A 6 -13.40 5.17 13.28
C LYS A 6 -13.61 4.85 11.79
N HIS A 7 -13.53 5.87 10.93
CA HIS A 7 -13.75 5.68 9.49
C HIS A 7 -12.61 4.89 8.85
N ILE A 8 -11.37 5.24 9.13
CA ILE A 8 -10.20 4.55 8.54
C ILE A 8 -10.12 3.09 9.01
N SER A 9 -10.37 2.83 10.28
CA SER A 9 -10.40 1.45 10.83
C SER A 9 -11.51 0.60 10.22
N SER A 10 -12.61 1.20 9.75
CA SER A 10 -13.69 0.46 9.10
C SER A 10 -13.28 -0.19 7.77
N PHE A 11 -12.16 0.24 7.17
CA PHE A 11 -11.55 -0.40 6.00
C PHE A 11 -10.62 -1.57 6.36
N GLY A 12 -10.47 -1.91 7.64
CA GLY A 12 -9.59 -2.96 8.13
C GLY A 12 -8.18 -2.50 8.51
N LEU A 13 -7.89 -1.18 8.43
CA LEU A 13 -6.61 -0.62 8.87
C LEU A 13 -6.54 -0.56 10.40
N GLY A 14 -5.33 -0.68 10.97
CA GLY A 14 -5.11 -0.66 12.42
C GLY A 14 -5.54 -1.94 13.16
N ASN A 15 -6.00 -2.96 12.43
CA ASN A 15 -6.42 -4.24 12.98
C ASN A 15 -5.83 -5.40 12.19
N TYR A 16 -5.58 -6.52 12.84
CA TYR A 16 -5.29 -7.76 12.12
C TYR A 16 -6.51 -8.16 11.29
N LEU A 17 -6.34 -8.30 9.97
CA LEU A 17 -7.45 -8.59 9.06
C LEU A 17 -8.07 -9.97 9.26
N GLY A 18 -7.35 -10.89 9.91
CA GLY A 18 -7.84 -12.22 10.18
C GLY A 18 -7.64 -13.23 9.04
N TYR A 19 -6.67 -12.97 8.13
CA TYR A 19 -6.31 -13.92 7.07
C TYR A 19 -5.78 -15.26 7.63
N ASP A 20 -5.61 -16.23 6.76
CA ASP A 20 -5.29 -17.63 7.06
C ASP A 20 -3.79 -17.91 7.25
N LEU A 21 -3.03 -16.92 7.74
CA LEU A 21 -1.67 -17.10 8.22
C LEU A 21 -1.63 -17.06 9.76
N PRO A 22 -0.67 -17.75 10.38
CA PRO A 22 -0.62 -17.89 11.85
C PRO A 22 -0.29 -16.58 12.57
N ALA A 23 0.34 -15.62 11.87
CA ALA A 23 0.73 -14.33 12.43
C ALA A 23 0.53 -13.20 11.43
N GLY A 24 0.33 -12.00 11.96
CA GLY A 24 0.22 -10.78 11.16
C GLY A 24 0.28 -9.54 12.03
N GLN A 25 0.72 -8.45 11.43
CA GLN A 25 0.77 -7.15 12.10
C GLN A 25 -0.57 -6.44 11.97
N LYS A 26 -0.98 -5.78 13.06
CA LYS A 26 -2.20 -4.97 13.06
C LYS A 26 -1.98 -3.53 12.53
N GLY A 27 -0.71 -3.10 12.42
CA GLY A 27 -0.41 -1.71 12.17
C GLY A 27 -0.88 -0.79 13.31
N LEU A 28 -1.01 0.48 13.01
CA LEU A 28 -1.50 1.51 13.94
C LEU A 28 -2.28 2.57 13.18
N ILE A 29 -3.50 2.82 13.62
CA ILE A 29 -4.29 4.01 13.26
C ILE A 29 -4.56 4.75 14.57
N PRO A 30 -3.88 5.86 14.86
CA PRO A 30 -3.97 6.53 16.14
C PRO A 30 -5.36 7.15 16.37
N ASP A 31 -5.77 7.20 17.63
CA ASP A 31 -6.93 7.93 18.10
C ASP A 31 -6.53 8.97 19.16
N GLY A 32 -7.49 9.66 19.76
CA GLY A 32 -7.22 10.62 20.82
C GLY A 32 -6.54 9.98 22.03
N THR A 33 -6.98 8.76 22.42
CA THR A 33 -6.46 8.05 23.57
C THR A 33 -4.99 7.63 23.37
N TYR A 34 -4.60 7.33 22.14
CA TYR A 34 -3.23 7.01 21.80
C TYR A 34 -2.27 8.16 22.16
N TYR A 35 -2.64 9.39 21.75
CA TYR A 35 -1.84 10.56 22.03
C TYR A 35 -1.77 10.89 23.52
N ASP A 36 -2.93 10.86 24.19
CA ASP A 36 -3.02 11.17 25.63
C ASP A 36 -2.20 10.20 26.49
N LYS A 37 -2.27 8.89 26.20
CA LYS A 37 -1.63 7.86 27.03
C LYS A 37 -0.19 7.52 26.65
N ARG A 38 0.13 7.53 25.37
CA ARG A 38 1.43 7.03 24.89
C ARG A 38 2.44 8.12 24.62
N LEU A 39 2.01 9.27 24.16
CA LEU A 39 2.88 10.39 23.82
C LEU A 39 2.83 11.51 24.86
N ASN A 40 1.93 11.40 25.83
CA ASN A 40 1.75 12.38 26.92
C ASN A 40 1.55 13.81 26.40
N TYR A 41 0.89 13.96 25.23
CA TYR A 41 0.47 15.25 24.71
C TYR A 41 -0.88 15.14 23.99
N ARG A 42 -1.62 16.23 23.91
CA ARG A 42 -2.86 16.29 23.15
C ARG A 42 -2.57 16.36 21.65
N TRP A 43 -3.28 15.55 20.86
CA TRP A 43 -3.31 15.72 19.42
C TRP A 43 -3.84 17.11 19.04
N ASN A 44 -3.37 17.67 17.96
CA ASN A 44 -3.75 18.97 17.42
C ASN A 44 -4.01 18.88 15.90
N GLY A 45 -4.25 20.03 15.26
CA GLY A 45 -4.48 20.10 13.82
C GLY A 45 -3.31 19.53 12.99
N SER A 46 -2.07 19.77 13.43
CA SER A 46 -0.87 19.24 12.76
C SER A 46 -0.82 17.73 12.81
N SER A 47 -1.11 17.10 13.99
CA SER A 47 -1.22 15.64 14.11
C SER A 47 -2.28 15.07 13.17
N THR A 48 -3.44 15.77 13.07
CA THR A 48 -4.53 15.33 12.17
C THR A 48 -4.13 15.41 10.70
N ILE A 49 -3.47 16.50 10.28
CA ILE A 49 -2.99 16.69 8.91
C ILE A 49 -1.95 15.62 8.57
N SER A 50 -0.97 15.40 9.45
CA SER A 50 0.07 14.39 9.24
C SER A 50 -0.53 12.99 9.06
N ASN A 51 -1.44 12.58 9.93
CA ASN A 51 -2.12 11.28 9.80
C ASN A 51 -3.00 11.20 8.54
N ALA A 52 -3.66 12.29 8.15
CA ALA A 52 -4.55 12.31 6.99
C ALA A 52 -3.81 12.09 5.66
N ILE A 53 -2.53 12.42 5.59
CA ILE A 53 -1.67 12.14 4.42
C ILE A 53 -0.92 10.81 4.52
N GLY A 54 -1.20 9.99 5.57
CA GLY A 54 -0.56 8.70 5.79
C GLY A 54 0.85 8.77 6.38
N GLN A 55 1.20 9.90 7.01
CA GLN A 55 2.44 10.11 7.75
C GLN A 55 2.19 10.08 9.26
N GLY A 56 3.14 10.56 10.05
CA GLY A 56 3.03 10.57 11.51
C GLY A 56 3.05 9.16 12.10
N GLU A 57 2.07 8.87 12.93
CA GLU A 57 2.00 7.60 13.68
C GLU A 57 1.25 6.49 12.93
N VAL A 58 0.82 6.74 11.68
CA VAL A 58 0.11 5.73 10.86
C VAL A 58 1.07 4.62 10.45
N LEU A 59 0.75 3.38 10.85
CA LEU A 59 1.47 2.19 10.43
C LEU A 59 0.51 1.21 9.76
N THR A 60 0.87 0.76 8.57
CA THR A 60 0.07 -0.18 7.79
C THR A 60 0.93 -1.27 7.19
N THR A 61 0.31 -2.39 6.86
CA THR A 61 0.96 -3.47 6.12
C THR A 61 0.52 -3.44 4.64
N PRO A 62 1.31 -3.96 3.71
CA PRO A 62 0.91 -4.04 2.30
C PRO A 62 -0.43 -4.75 2.08
N ILE A 63 -0.72 -5.81 2.84
CA ILE A 63 -2.02 -6.50 2.72
C ILE A 63 -3.19 -5.64 3.21
N GLN A 64 -2.99 -4.81 4.22
CA GLN A 64 -4.01 -3.86 4.66
C GLN A 64 -4.24 -2.78 3.60
N LEU A 65 -3.20 -2.26 2.96
CA LEU A 65 -3.32 -1.31 1.86
C LEU A 65 -4.03 -1.93 0.64
N ALA A 66 -3.72 -3.18 0.29
CA ALA A 66 -4.43 -3.90 -0.78
C ALA A 66 -5.92 -4.09 -0.43
N ASN A 67 -6.24 -4.46 0.82
CA ASN A 67 -7.62 -4.59 1.30
C ASN A 67 -8.37 -3.25 1.31
N PHE A 68 -7.73 -2.18 1.77
CA PHE A 68 -8.26 -0.81 1.71
C PHE A 68 -8.61 -0.43 0.27
N THR A 69 -7.70 -0.74 -0.67
CA THR A 69 -7.90 -0.50 -2.09
C THR A 69 -9.04 -1.34 -2.66
N ALA A 70 -9.17 -2.60 -2.24
CA ALA A 70 -10.30 -3.46 -2.62
C ALA A 70 -11.64 -2.91 -2.10
N ALA A 71 -11.67 -2.36 -0.89
CA ALA A 71 -12.87 -1.72 -0.34
C ALA A 71 -13.27 -0.47 -1.15
N ILE A 72 -12.31 0.33 -1.63
CA ILE A 72 -12.59 1.45 -2.54
C ILE A 72 -13.10 0.94 -3.88
N ALA A 73 -12.43 -0.05 -4.47
CA ALA A 73 -12.82 -0.67 -5.74
C ALA A 73 -14.25 -1.19 -5.69
N ASN A 74 -14.66 -1.79 -4.60
CA ASN A 74 -16.00 -2.33 -4.36
C ASN A 74 -17.02 -1.28 -3.88
N ARG A 75 -16.64 0.02 -3.79
CA ARG A 75 -17.53 1.09 -3.34
C ARG A 75 -18.06 0.85 -1.91
N GLY A 76 -17.16 0.49 -0.98
CA GLY A 76 -17.42 0.48 0.46
C GLY A 76 -17.56 -0.87 1.13
N PHE A 77 -17.12 -1.96 0.49
CA PHE A 77 -17.09 -3.27 1.15
C PHE A 77 -15.86 -4.10 0.78
N PHE A 78 -15.55 -5.08 1.62
CA PHE A 78 -14.50 -6.06 1.38
C PHE A 78 -14.83 -7.39 2.07
N TYR A 79 -14.09 -8.42 1.71
CA TYR A 79 -14.06 -9.70 2.39
C TYR A 79 -12.73 -9.86 3.12
N THR A 80 -12.69 -10.68 4.17
CA THR A 80 -11.42 -11.00 4.81
C THR A 80 -10.50 -11.66 3.78
N PRO A 81 -9.31 -11.09 3.49
CA PRO A 81 -8.37 -11.72 2.56
C PRO A 81 -7.94 -13.09 3.08
N HIS A 82 -7.70 -14.04 2.18
CA HIS A 82 -7.18 -15.36 2.50
C HIS A 82 -6.37 -15.92 1.32
N ILE A 83 -5.45 -16.82 1.60
CA ILE A 83 -4.52 -17.42 0.61
C ILE A 83 -5.09 -18.72 0.07
N VAL A 84 -5.66 -19.54 0.96
CA VAL A 84 -6.21 -20.84 0.57
C VAL A 84 -7.55 -20.64 -0.15
N LYS A 85 -7.60 -21.00 -1.43
CA LYS A 85 -8.81 -20.92 -2.26
C LYS A 85 -9.62 -22.21 -2.23
N LYS A 86 -8.93 -23.36 -2.18
CA LYS A 86 -9.51 -24.70 -2.18
C LYS A 86 -8.67 -25.63 -1.31
N ILE A 87 -9.34 -26.61 -0.71
CA ILE A 87 -8.72 -27.80 -0.13
C ILE A 87 -9.23 -28.98 -0.96
N ASP A 88 -8.32 -29.73 -1.55
CA ASP A 88 -8.63 -30.72 -2.59
C ASP A 88 -9.46 -30.08 -3.73
N SER A 89 -10.66 -30.53 -3.96
CA SER A 89 -11.58 -30.00 -4.97
C SER A 89 -12.62 -29.02 -4.41
N THR A 90 -12.69 -28.84 -3.08
CA THR A 90 -13.71 -28.05 -2.40
C THR A 90 -13.25 -26.62 -2.17
N PHE A 91 -14.04 -25.64 -2.59
CA PHE A 91 -13.79 -24.22 -2.26
C PHE A 91 -13.95 -23.99 -0.76
N ILE A 92 -13.15 -23.05 -0.24
CA ILE A 92 -13.32 -22.60 1.15
C ILE A 92 -14.67 -21.88 1.26
N ASP A 93 -15.55 -22.46 2.10
CA ASP A 93 -16.85 -21.88 2.49
C ASP A 93 -16.87 -21.61 4.00
N ASN A 94 -15.94 -20.80 4.44
CA ASN A 94 -15.88 -20.39 5.84
C ASN A 94 -16.48 -18.99 5.96
N PRO A 95 -17.50 -18.77 6.81
CA PRO A 95 -18.13 -17.46 7.02
C PRO A 95 -17.14 -16.34 7.33
N LYS A 96 -16.01 -16.66 7.95
CA LYS A 96 -14.94 -15.71 8.19
C LYS A 96 -14.44 -15.01 6.91
N TYR A 97 -14.42 -15.74 5.76
CA TYR A 97 -13.91 -15.27 4.48
C TYR A 97 -15.00 -14.90 3.48
N THR A 98 -16.20 -15.44 3.67
CA THR A 98 -17.34 -15.24 2.75
C THR A 98 -18.32 -14.17 3.23
N THR A 99 -18.23 -13.75 4.50
CA THR A 99 -19.06 -12.66 5.03
C THR A 99 -18.55 -11.30 4.58
N LEU A 100 -19.43 -10.54 3.96
CA LEU A 100 -19.16 -9.18 3.50
C LEU A 100 -19.01 -8.23 4.71
N LYS A 101 -17.94 -7.44 4.70
CA LYS A 101 -17.67 -6.38 5.68
C LYS A 101 -17.86 -5.01 5.01
N ARG A 102 -18.62 -4.12 5.64
CA ARG A 102 -18.89 -2.77 5.12
C ARG A 102 -18.05 -1.73 5.85
N THR A 103 -17.60 -0.74 5.08
CA THR A 103 -17.03 0.47 5.64
C THR A 103 -18.15 1.36 6.20
N THR A 104 -17.77 2.33 7.01
CA THR A 104 -18.72 3.34 7.56
C THR A 104 -18.96 4.52 6.62
N ILE A 105 -18.48 4.42 5.38
CA ILE A 105 -18.61 5.46 4.35
C ILE A 105 -19.74 5.10 3.40
N ASN A 106 -20.60 6.05 3.09
CA ASN A 106 -21.71 5.87 2.16
C ASN A 106 -21.20 5.71 0.72
N LYS A 107 -21.92 4.92 -0.07
CA LYS A 107 -21.54 4.52 -1.42
C LYS A 107 -21.30 5.70 -2.37
N GLU A 108 -22.08 6.75 -2.26
CA GLU A 108 -21.99 7.95 -3.10
C GLU A 108 -20.62 8.66 -3.00
N HIS A 109 -19.96 8.57 -1.84
CA HIS A 109 -18.65 9.21 -1.64
C HIS A 109 -17.49 8.50 -2.34
N PHE A 110 -17.69 7.26 -2.80
CA PHE A 110 -16.64 6.53 -3.52
C PHE A 110 -16.50 6.98 -4.98
N THR A 111 -17.57 7.45 -5.62
CA THR A 111 -17.52 7.86 -7.04
C THR A 111 -16.45 8.92 -7.30
N PRO A 112 -16.43 10.09 -6.62
CA PRO A 112 -15.41 11.09 -6.87
C PRO A 112 -13.99 10.61 -6.54
N ILE A 113 -13.84 9.71 -5.54
CA ILE A 113 -12.54 9.14 -5.19
C ILE A 113 -12.02 8.22 -6.32
N VAL A 114 -12.89 7.38 -6.86
CA VAL A 114 -12.54 6.47 -7.97
C VAL A 114 -12.17 7.25 -9.22
N GLU A 115 -12.93 8.33 -9.54
CA GLU A 115 -12.58 9.22 -10.65
C GLU A 115 -11.21 9.87 -10.43
N ALA A 116 -10.94 10.40 -9.25
CA ALA A 116 -9.64 10.98 -8.92
C ALA A 116 -8.51 9.95 -9.00
N MET A 117 -8.73 8.71 -8.54
CA MET A 117 -7.76 7.62 -8.67
C MET A 117 -7.52 7.21 -10.13
N HIS A 118 -8.53 7.30 -10.99
CA HIS A 118 -8.38 7.07 -12.44
C HIS A 118 -7.54 8.18 -13.08
N GLU A 119 -7.77 9.44 -12.71
CA GLU A 119 -6.99 10.58 -13.21
C GLU A 119 -5.49 10.46 -12.89
N VAL A 120 -5.09 9.83 -11.80
CA VAL A 120 -3.67 9.57 -11.49
C VAL A 120 -2.98 8.83 -12.64
N PHE A 121 -3.64 7.85 -13.25
CA PHE A 121 -3.10 7.12 -14.39
C PHE A 121 -3.39 7.80 -15.74
N ARG A 122 -4.48 8.55 -15.86
CA ARG A 122 -4.83 9.23 -17.11
C ARG A 122 -3.93 10.44 -17.39
N THR A 123 -3.77 11.32 -16.43
CA THR A 123 -3.06 12.60 -16.58
C THR A 123 -2.04 12.88 -15.48
N GLY A 124 -2.14 12.18 -14.34
CA GLY A 124 -1.35 12.42 -13.14
C GLY A 124 -0.02 11.67 -13.09
N THR A 125 0.43 11.39 -11.89
CA THR A 125 1.76 10.81 -11.58
C THR A 125 1.97 9.41 -12.16
N GLY A 126 0.88 8.64 -12.41
CA GLY A 126 0.91 7.30 -12.99
C GLY A 126 0.84 7.25 -14.52
N LYS A 127 0.74 8.39 -15.22
CA LYS A 127 0.45 8.46 -16.66
C LYS A 127 1.39 7.65 -17.56
N TYR A 128 2.65 7.52 -17.20
CA TYR A 128 3.63 6.74 -17.95
C TYR A 128 3.53 5.22 -17.70
N SER A 129 2.70 4.81 -16.73
CA SER A 129 2.47 3.41 -16.38
C SER A 129 1.09 2.90 -16.84
N GLN A 130 0.45 3.58 -17.77
CA GLN A 130 -0.80 3.12 -18.38
C GLN A 130 -0.62 1.77 -19.10
N VAL A 131 -1.69 0.98 -19.13
CA VAL A 131 -1.82 -0.24 -19.92
C VAL A 131 -2.94 -0.05 -20.94
N LYS A 132 -2.64 -0.23 -22.22
CA LYS A 132 -3.64 -0.04 -23.28
C LYS A 132 -4.83 -0.98 -23.08
N GLY A 133 -6.03 -0.40 -23.05
CA GLY A 133 -7.29 -1.16 -22.90
C GLY A 133 -7.64 -1.55 -21.47
N ILE A 134 -6.88 -1.09 -20.47
CA ILE A 134 -7.18 -1.32 -19.05
C ILE A 134 -7.23 0.03 -18.32
N GLU A 135 -8.37 0.39 -17.80
CA GLU A 135 -8.53 1.57 -16.95
C GLU A 135 -8.06 1.27 -15.54
N ILE A 136 -6.92 1.84 -15.17
CA ILE A 136 -6.31 1.66 -13.84
C ILE A 136 -6.72 2.84 -12.96
N CYS A 137 -7.17 2.56 -11.75
CA CYS A 137 -7.38 3.51 -10.68
C CYS A 137 -6.31 3.30 -9.61
N GLY A 138 -5.63 4.34 -9.18
CA GLY A 138 -4.60 4.18 -8.16
C GLY A 138 -4.12 5.49 -7.56
N LYS A 139 -3.23 5.38 -6.56
CA LYS A 139 -2.58 6.52 -5.92
C LYS A 139 -1.13 6.17 -5.60
N THR A 140 -0.22 7.02 -6.06
CA THR A 140 1.19 6.95 -5.67
C THR A 140 1.38 7.47 -4.25
N GLY A 141 2.27 6.86 -3.50
CA GLY A 141 2.76 7.32 -2.23
C GLY A 141 4.29 7.38 -2.23
N THR A 142 4.82 8.23 -1.39
CA THR A 142 6.26 8.34 -1.12
C THR A 142 6.38 8.51 0.38
N ALA A 143 6.98 7.55 1.07
CA ALA A 143 7.18 7.62 2.51
C ALA A 143 8.63 7.94 2.82
N GLU A 144 8.84 9.02 3.58
CA GLU A 144 10.18 9.42 4.02
C GLU A 144 10.89 8.28 4.76
N ASN A 145 12.17 8.12 4.46
CA ASN A 145 13.02 7.13 5.09
C ASN A 145 14.32 7.74 5.60
N PHE A 146 14.72 7.32 6.78
CA PHE A 146 15.98 7.74 7.39
C PHE A 146 16.48 6.67 8.37
N ILE A 147 17.77 6.69 8.62
CA ILE A 147 18.41 5.91 9.69
C ILE A 147 19.10 6.83 10.68
N ILE A 148 19.33 6.33 11.88
CA ILE A 148 20.12 7.04 12.90
C ILE A 148 21.47 6.32 13.01
N ILE A 149 22.56 7.01 12.66
CA ILE A 149 23.93 6.54 12.82
C ILE A 149 24.62 7.47 13.80
N GLU A 150 25.18 6.91 14.87
CA GLU A 150 25.88 7.70 15.92
C GLU A 150 25.06 8.89 16.44
N GLY A 151 23.75 8.69 16.61
CA GLY A 151 22.83 9.73 17.08
C GLY A 151 22.46 10.80 16.05
N LYS A 152 22.95 10.72 14.80
CA LYS A 152 22.64 11.67 13.73
C LYS A 152 21.67 11.06 12.74
N LYS A 153 20.63 11.83 12.35
CA LYS A 153 19.70 11.45 11.29
C LYS A 153 20.41 11.49 9.93
N LYS A 154 20.46 10.35 9.23
CA LYS A 154 20.91 10.25 7.84
C LYS A 154 19.70 9.94 6.96
N GLN A 155 19.38 10.83 6.03
CA GLN A 155 18.34 10.64 5.05
C GLN A 155 18.72 9.53 4.07
N LEU A 156 17.80 8.62 3.80
CA LEU A 156 17.87 7.60 2.75
C LEU A 156 16.89 7.95 1.64
N ASP A 157 16.93 7.21 0.54
CA ASP A 157 15.89 7.30 -0.48
C ASP A 157 14.54 6.89 0.12
N ASP A 158 13.50 7.60 -0.23
CA ASP A 158 12.15 7.36 0.23
C ASP A 158 11.62 5.99 -0.21
N HIS A 159 10.64 5.46 0.49
CA HIS A 159 9.97 4.24 0.06
C HIS A 159 8.96 4.54 -1.05
N SER A 160 9.06 3.79 -2.14
CA SER A 160 8.16 3.88 -3.29
C SER A 160 6.90 3.07 -3.05
N ILE A 161 5.74 3.73 -3.05
CA ILE A 161 4.45 3.09 -2.76
C ILE A 161 3.46 3.37 -3.88
N LEU A 162 2.65 2.38 -4.21
CA LEU A 162 1.46 2.56 -5.02
C LEU A 162 0.36 1.57 -4.63
N VAL A 163 -0.85 2.07 -4.51
CA VAL A 163 -2.06 1.26 -4.41
C VAL A 163 -2.88 1.42 -5.67
N ALA A 164 -3.44 0.33 -6.20
CA ALA A 164 -4.26 0.38 -7.40
C ALA A 164 -5.27 -0.74 -7.48
N PHE A 165 -6.30 -0.53 -8.28
CA PHE A 165 -7.21 -1.56 -8.73
C PHE A 165 -7.53 -1.38 -10.22
N ALA A 166 -7.96 -2.45 -10.86
CA ALA A 166 -8.36 -2.44 -12.26
C ALA A 166 -9.31 -3.62 -12.61
N PRO A 167 -10.13 -3.48 -13.67
CA PRO A 167 -10.56 -2.24 -14.33
C PRO A 167 -11.38 -1.33 -13.41
N LYS A 168 -11.57 -0.07 -13.81
CA LYS A 168 -12.31 0.95 -13.04
C LYS A 168 -13.73 0.52 -12.67
N ASP A 169 -14.52 0.08 -13.65
CA ASP A 169 -15.95 -0.17 -13.47
C ASP A 169 -16.28 -1.61 -13.05
N ASN A 170 -15.44 -2.58 -13.40
CA ASN A 170 -15.60 -3.98 -13.01
C ASN A 170 -14.27 -4.52 -12.46
N PRO A 171 -13.86 -4.12 -11.24
CA PRO A 171 -12.58 -4.46 -10.67
C PRO A 171 -12.36 -5.98 -10.60
N LYS A 172 -11.19 -6.41 -11.06
CA LYS A 172 -10.76 -7.82 -11.04
C LYS A 172 -9.58 -8.05 -10.10
N ILE A 173 -8.82 -6.98 -9.83
CA ILE A 173 -7.65 -7.01 -8.97
C ILE A 173 -7.52 -5.69 -8.20
N ALA A 174 -7.16 -5.77 -6.94
CA ALA A 174 -6.66 -4.68 -6.14
C ALA A 174 -5.32 -5.08 -5.54
N LEU A 175 -4.37 -4.17 -5.51
CA LEU A 175 -3.02 -4.45 -5.06
C LEU A 175 -2.36 -3.24 -4.41
N ALA A 176 -1.34 -3.51 -3.60
CA ALA A 176 -0.41 -2.53 -3.06
C ALA A 176 1.02 -2.98 -3.37
N VAL A 177 1.81 -2.08 -3.90
CA VAL A 177 3.24 -2.27 -4.15
C VAL A 177 4.01 -1.34 -3.22
N PHE A 178 4.93 -1.93 -2.46
CA PHE A 178 5.84 -1.23 -1.57
C PHE A 178 7.27 -1.65 -1.92
N VAL A 179 8.13 -0.68 -2.21
CA VAL A 179 9.54 -0.92 -2.52
C VAL A 179 10.38 -0.04 -1.61
N GLU A 180 11.11 -0.67 -0.70
CA GLU A 180 12.03 0.03 0.20
C GLU A 180 13.10 0.77 -0.60
N ASN A 181 13.39 2.01 -0.21
CA ASN A 181 14.38 2.86 -0.85
C ASN A 181 14.19 3.03 -2.38
N GLY A 182 12.96 2.85 -2.85
CA GLY A 182 12.61 2.91 -4.27
C GLY A 182 12.40 4.33 -4.80
N GLY A 183 12.50 5.35 -3.94
CA GLY A 183 12.24 6.73 -4.30
C GLY A 183 10.78 7.01 -4.61
N TYR A 184 10.50 7.75 -5.66
CA TYR A 184 9.13 8.14 -5.99
C TYR A 184 8.25 6.96 -6.42
N GLY A 185 7.01 6.93 -5.94
CA GLY A 185 6.02 5.90 -6.32
C GLY A 185 5.76 5.79 -7.82
N SER A 186 5.95 6.88 -8.57
CA SER A 186 5.80 6.91 -10.03
C SER A 186 6.94 6.19 -10.79
N THR A 187 8.13 6.07 -10.21
CA THR A 187 9.32 5.57 -10.89
C THR A 187 9.54 4.06 -10.76
N ILE A 188 9.13 3.46 -9.65
CA ILE A 188 9.29 2.01 -9.42
C ILE A 188 7.95 1.34 -9.13
N ALA A 189 7.19 1.81 -8.12
CA ALA A 189 5.94 1.14 -7.75
C ALA A 189 4.88 1.19 -8.87
N ALA A 190 4.77 2.29 -9.63
CA ALA A 190 3.78 2.40 -10.70
C ALA A 190 4.09 1.49 -11.91
N PRO A 191 5.31 1.42 -12.45
CA PRO A 191 5.66 0.42 -13.46
C PRO A 191 5.40 -1.01 -13.03
N ILE A 192 5.81 -1.42 -11.81
CA ILE A 192 5.57 -2.75 -11.27
C ILE A 192 4.06 -3.03 -11.19
N THR A 193 3.29 -2.10 -10.61
CA THR A 193 1.83 -2.20 -10.50
C THR A 193 1.17 -2.43 -11.87
N SER A 194 1.54 -1.64 -12.88
CA SER A 194 0.96 -1.77 -14.21
C SER A 194 1.28 -3.11 -14.88
N LEU A 195 2.50 -3.63 -14.70
CA LEU A 195 2.90 -4.94 -15.20
C LEU A 195 2.12 -6.07 -14.51
N LEU A 196 1.93 -5.99 -13.19
CA LEU A 196 1.14 -6.97 -12.43
C LEU A 196 -0.33 -6.97 -12.89
N ILE A 197 -0.93 -5.79 -13.06
CA ILE A 197 -2.31 -5.65 -13.56
C ILE A 197 -2.43 -6.22 -14.98
N GLU A 198 -1.51 -5.84 -15.89
CA GLU A 198 -1.51 -6.36 -17.25
C GLU A 198 -1.37 -7.88 -17.29
N LYS A 199 -0.42 -8.42 -16.52
CA LYS A 199 -0.21 -9.87 -16.42
C LYS A 199 -1.43 -10.59 -15.89
N TYR A 200 -2.09 -10.05 -14.85
CA TYR A 200 -3.27 -10.65 -14.24
C TYR A 200 -4.48 -10.64 -15.18
N ILE A 201 -4.77 -9.51 -15.83
CA ILE A 201 -5.96 -9.33 -16.67
C ILE A 201 -5.79 -9.99 -18.03
N ASN A 202 -4.62 -9.83 -18.68
CA ASN A 202 -4.34 -10.29 -20.03
C ASN A 202 -3.60 -11.65 -20.07
N GLY A 203 -3.22 -12.21 -18.91
CA GLY A 203 -2.44 -13.44 -18.81
C GLY A 203 -0.96 -13.31 -19.19
N LYS A 204 -0.56 -12.22 -19.84
CA LYS A 204 0.82 -11.96 -20.31
C LYS A 204 1.12 -10.48 -20.40
N ILE A 205 2.41 -10.14 -20.38
CA ILE A 205 2.89 -8.78 -20.69
C ILE A 205 2.93 -8.60 -22.21
N SER A 206 2.34 -7.54 -22.72
CA SER A 206 2.34 -7.20 -24.16
C SER A 206 3.75 -6.84 -24.64
N LYS A 207 4.00 -7.01 -25.94
CA LYS A 207 5.27 -6.59 -26.58
C LYS A 207 5.59 -5.12 -26.32
N ARG A 208 4.57 -4.26 -26.28
CA ARG A 208 4.69 -2.83 -25.98
C ARG A 208 5.31 -2.56 -24.61
N ASN A 209 5.01 -3.37 -23.61
CA ASN A 209 5.43 -3.18 -22.23
C ASN A 209 6.65 -4.05 -21.83
N LYS A 210 7.21 -4.83 -22.77
CA LYS A 210 8.40 -5.66 -22.51
C LYS A 210 9.63 -4.85 -22.08
N HIS A 211 9.84 -3.70 -22.65
CA HIS A 211 10.91 -2.80 -22.24
C HIS A 211 10.74 -2.33 -20.77
N ARG A 212 9.50 -2.02 -20.34
CA ARG A 212 9.19 -1.67 -18.94
C ARG A 212 9.47 -2.86 -18.00
N GLU A 213 9.09 -4.07 -18.41
CA GLU A 213 9.36 -5.30 -17.67
C GLU A 213 10.88 -5.52 -17.49
N LEU A 214 11.67 -5.41 -18.58
CA LEU A 214 13.14 -5.54 -18.52
C LEU A 214 13.79 -4.47 -17.64
N ASN A 215 13.32 -3.23 -17.71
CA ASN A 215 13.82 -2.15 -16.86
C ASN A 215 13.59 -2.45 -15.37
N MET A 216 12.44 -3.02 -15.02
CA MET A 216 12.15 -3.37 -13.62
C MET A 216 12.91 -4.60 -13.15
N ILE A 217 13.10 -5.61 -14.01
CA ILE A 217 13.89 -6.81 -13.70
C ILE A 217 15.37 -6.46 -13.45
N ASN A 218 15.91 -5.54 -14.24
CA ASN A 218 17.33 -5.13 -14.16
C ASN A 218 17.57 -4.02 -13.13
N LYS A 219 16.54 -3.48 -12.48
CA LYS A 219 16.69 -2.45 -11.47
C LYS A 219 17.26 -3.06 -10.19
N SER A 220 18.41 -2.55 -9.75
CA SER A 220 19.01 -2.90 -8.46
C SER A 220 18.90 -1.72 -7.49
N LEU A 221 18.63 -2.01 -6.24
CA LEU A 221 18.68 -1.10 -5.10
C LEU A 221 19.69 -1.58 -4.04
N GLN A 222 20.61 -2.49 -4.44
CA GLN A 222 21.53 -3.15 -3.53
C GLN A 222 22.46 -2.16 -2.83
N ASP A 223 22.97 -1.15 -3.54
CA ASP A 223 23.87 -0.15 -2.98
C ASP A 223 23.20 0.65 -1.83
N ILE A 224 21.91 0.96 -1.98
CA ILE A 224 21.13 1.67 -0.95
C ILE A 224 20.85 0.74 0.23
N TYR A 225 20.51 -0.53 -0.06
CA TYR A 225 20.29 -1.55 0.95
C TYR A 225 21.56 -1.80 1.79
N ASP A 226 22.71 -1.90 1.18
CA ASP A 226 23.99 -2.11 1.86
C ASP A 226 24.38 -0.93 2.77
N ILE A 227 23.96 0.30 2.42
CA ILE A 227 24.14 1.47 3.30
C ILE A 227 23.21 1.37 4.53
N GLN A 228 21.98 0.92 4.36
CA GLN A 228 21.00 0.79 5.42
C GLN A 228 21.29 -0.39 6.36
N TYR A 229 21.79 -1.47 5.80
CA TYR A 229 22.08 -2.73 6.51
C TYR A 229 23.52 -3.16 6.24
N PRO A 230 24.53 -2.45 6.81
CA PRO A 230 25.95 -2.77 6.57
C PRO A 230 26.27 -4.18 7.07
N LYS A 231 27.09 -4.90 6.31
CA LYS A 231 27.54 -6.24 6.66
C LYS A 231 28.37 -6.21 7.96
N PRO A 232 28.32 -7.24 8.81
CA PRO A 232 29.03 -7.26 10.10
C PRO A 232 30.53 -6.95 10.04
N GLN A 233 31.20 -7.22 8.91
CA GLN A 233 32.64 -6.95 8.71
C GLN A 233 32.95 -5.45 8.52
N GLU A 234 31.99 -4.64 8.07
CA GLU A 234 32.17 -3.20 7.88
C GLU A 234 31.98 -2.42 9.19
N LEU A 235 31.20 -2.99 10.12
CA LEU A 235 31.02 -2.44 11.48
C LEU A 235 32.29 -2.60 12.34
N ALA A 236 33.11 -3.62 12.09
CA ALA A 236 34.33 -3.90 12.84
C ALA A 236 35.54 -3.02 12.43
N SER A 237 35.51 -2.39 11.24
CA SER A 237 36.59 -1.57 10.72
C SER A 237 36.47 -0.07 11.04
N GLY A 238 35.35 0.35 11.62
CA GLY A 238 35.08 1.76 11.98
C GLY A 238 35.59 2.21 13.35
N THR A 239 36.25 1.34 14.11
CA THR A 239 36.88 1.70 15.39
C THR A 239 38.40 1.81 15.21
N LYS A 240 38.83 2.95 14.73
CA LYS A 240 40.18 3.48 14.99
C LYS A 240 40.11 4.99 15.23
#